data_fa92e28eb80ffee444bdf86ec15b7ea7
#
_entry.id   fa92e28eb80ffee444bdf86ec15b7ea7
#
_cell.length_a   1.000
_cell.length_b   1.000
_cell.length_c   1.000
_cell.angle_alpha   90.00
_cell.angle_beta   90.00
_cell.angle_gamma   90.00
#
_symmetry.space_group_name_H-M   'P 1'
#
loop_
_entity.id
_entity.type
_entity.pdbx_description
1 polymer ?
#
loop_
_entity_poly.entity_id
_entity_poly.type
_entity_poly.pdbx_seq_one_letter_code
_entity_poly.pdbx_strand_id
1 'polypeptide(L)'
;MRIKIFFSIIIFKLCIINFSQANDIKDFQVEGISIRDSALNFFSQKELEEKKKKGAIYSSDDYYSATFGNKIFFKTYDYVQLHLKKNDSKYTIYSVGGQKDYGQNRIEDCYKEQNEALTEIRKFFKSAKVVRENPIPWSHDKRSMVKSTYISLKSGDEIALQCYDHPVEIGMNDNLTIA
;
A
#
# COMPACT_ATOMS: atom_id res chain seq x y z
N MET A 1 -65.83 25.77 23.20
CA MET A 1 -65.11 24.69 22.46
C MET A 1 -63.70 25.17 22.20
N ARG A 2 -62.74 24.69 22.98
CA ARG A 2 -61.28 25.13 22.92
C ARG A 2 -60.50 24.12 22.12
N ILE A 3 -60.07 24.52 20.91
CA ILE A 3 -59.21 23.72 20.04
C ILE A 3 -57.76 23.82 20.58
N LYS A 4 -57.19 22.70 21.07
CA LYS A 4 -55.78 22.58 21.42
C LYS A 4 -55.03 22.20 20.16
N ILE A 5 -54.21 23.13 19.65
CA ILE A 5 -53.27 22.88 18.55
C ILE A 5 -52.04 22.24 19.16
N PHE A 6 -51.81 20.96 18.87
CA PHE A 6 -50.54 20.25 19.22
C PHE A 6 -49.49 20.60 18.17
N PHE A 7 -48.53 21.42 18.56
CA PHE A 7 -47.33 21.69 17.77
C PHE A 7 -46.40 20.48 17.94
N SER A 8 -46.33 19.59 16.92
CA SER A 8 -45.38 18.49 16.86
C SER A 8 -44.06 19.01 16.32
N ILE A 9 -43.07 19.20 17.21
CA ILE A 9 -41.72 19.59 16.83
C ILE A 9 -41.03 18.32 16.34
N ILE A 10 -40.93 18.15 15.01
CA ILE A 10 -40.12 17.13 14.37
C ILE A 10 -38.65 17.59 14.48
N ILE A 11 -37.92 17.06 15.45
CA ILE A 11 -36.47 17.23 15.55
C ILE A 11 -35.86 16.39 14.45
N PHE A 12 -35.54 17.02 13.32
CA PHE A 12 -34.73 16.44 12.25
C PHE A 12 -33.27 16.32 12.78
N LYS A 13 -32.95 15.15 13.32
CA LYS A 13 -31.54 14.82 13.62
C LYS A 13 -30.78 14.77 12.30
N LEU A 14 -30.12 15.88 11.94
CA LEU A 14 -29.07 15.89 10.92
C LEU A 14 -27.97 14.94 11.42
N CYS A 15 -27.92 13.71 10.92
CA CYS A 15 -26.73 12.89 11.01
C CYS A 15 -25.65 13.57 10.17
N ILE A 16 -24.82 14.38 10.83
CA ILE A 16 -23.58 14.86 10.25
C ILE A 16 -22.71 13.62 10.11
N ILE A 17 -22.69 13.05 8.91
CA ILE A 17 -21.70 12.02 8.54
C ILE A 17 -20.38 12.77 8.48
N ASN A 18 -19.64 12.73 9.58
CA ASN A 18 -18.25 13.13 9.57
C ASN A 18 -17.52 12.14 8.66
N PHE A 19 -17.28 12.52 7.41
CA PHE A 19 -16.28 11.84 6.59
C PHE A 19 -14.96 12.00 7.33
N SER A 20 -14.56 10.97 8.08
CA SER A 20 -13.24 10.90 8.68
C SER A 20 -12.25 10.99 7.53
N GLN A 21 -11.56 12.11 7.45
CA GLN A 21 -10.47 12.27 6.51
C GLN A 21 -9.33 11.40 7.03
N ALA A 22 -8.90 10.41 6.25
CA ALA A 22 -7.74 9.60 6.59
C ALA A 22 -6.54 10.54 6.78
N ASN A 23 -5.99 10.57 7.97
CA ASN A 23 -4.81 11.37 8.32
C ASN A 23 -3.66 10.50 8.84
N ASP A 24 -3.89 9.20 8.97
CA ASP A 24 -2.91 8.24 9.48
C ASP A 24 -2.65 7.17 8.40
N ILE A 25 -1.39 6.84 8.19
CA ILE A 25 -0.96 5.81 7.23
C ILE A 25 -1.59 4.43 7.50
N LYS A 26 -2.04 4.15 8.74
CA LYS A 26 -2.77 2.91 9.06
C LYS A 26 -4.08 2.74 8.27
N ASP A 27 -4.63 3.85 7.72
CA ASP A 27 -5.81 3.81 6.86
C ASP A 27 -5.47 3.35 5.43
N PHE A 28 -4.18 3.31 5.09
CA PHE A 28 -3.68 2.72 3.85
C PHE A 28 -3.54 1.20 4.02
N GLN A 29 -4.11 0.44 3.08
CA GLN A 29 -4.13 -1.01 3.11
C GLN A 29 -3.70 -1.61 1.77
N VAL A 30 -2.94 -2.69 1.85
CA VAL A 30 -2.62 -3.58 0.71
C VAL A 30 -3.24 -4.95 1.01
N GLU A 31 -4.21 -5.40 0.21
CA GLU A 31 -4.97 -6.65 0.43
C GLU A 31 -5.60 -6.74 1.83
N GLY A 32 -6.02 -5.62 2.40
CA GLY A 32 -6.59 -5.55 3.75
C GLY A 32 -5.55 -5.57 4.88
N ILE A 33 -4.26 -5.55 4.54
CA ILE A 33 -3.15 -5.54 5.49
C ILE A 33 -2.68 -4.09 5.68
N SER A 34 -2.56 -3.66 6.94
CA SER A 34 -2.08 -2.31 7.32
C SER A 34 -0.77 -2.36 8.09
N ILE A 35 -0.05 -1.24 8.08
CA ILE A 35 1.04 -1.05 9.02
C ILE A 35 0.51 -1.03 10.46
N ARG A 36 1.36 -1.44 11.42
CA ARG A 36 1.04 -1.64 12.85
C ARG A 36 0.13 -2.83 13.16
N ASP A 37 -0.44 -3.50 12.15
CA ASP A 37 -1.09 -4.80 12.37
C ASP A 37 -0.05 -5.86 12.75
N SER A 38 -0.53 -6.96 13.32
CA SER A 38 0.28 -8.16 13.46
C SER A 38 0.19 -9.01 12.19
N ALA A 39 1.32 -9.37 11.61
CA ALA A 39 1.35 -10.27 10.46
C ALA A 39 0.74 -11.65 10.77
N LEU A 40 0.64 -12.03 12.06
CA LEU A 40 -0.03 -13.25 12.49
C LEU A 40 -1.54 -13.26 12.23
N ASN A 41 -2.16 -12.09 11.98
CA ASN A 41 -3.56 -12.01 11.58
C ASN A 41 -3.80 -12.57 10.17
N PHE A 42 -2.75 -12.67 9.35
CA PHE A 42 -2.83 -13.00 7.90
C PHE A 42 -2.02 -14.25 7.54
N PHE A 43 -0.93 -14.51 8.26
CA PHE A 43 0.04 -15.56 7.97
C PHE A 43 0.35 -16.36 9.23
N SER A 44 0.59 -17.66 9.07
CA SER A 44 1.03 -18.49 10.19
C SER A 44 2.46 -18.13 10.64
N GLN A 45 2.76 -18.33 11.92
CA GLN A 45 4.09 -18.12 12.46
C GLN A 45 5.15 -18.93 11.70
N LYS A 46 4.82 -20.15 11.28
CA LYS A 46 5.72 -21.00 10.49
C LYS A 46 6.09 -20.35 9.15
N GLU A 47 5.12 -19.81 8.43
CA GLU A 47 5.37 -19.08 7.17
C GLU A 47 6.24 -17.85 7.39
N LEU A 48 5.97 -17.07 8.43
CA LEU A 48 6.77 -15.88 8.77
C LEU A 48 8.22 -16.23 9.10
N GLU A 49 8.46 -17.29 9.87
CA GLU A 49 9.82 -17.75 10.19
C GLU A 49 10.55 -18.32 8.97
N GLU A 50 9.85 -19.00 8.07
CA GLU A 50 10.44 -19.46 6.80
C GLU A 50 10.85 -18.27 5.91
N LYS A 51 10.03 -17.23 5.84
CA LYS A 51 10.32 -16.00 5.09
C LYS A 51 11.46 -15.20 5.72
N LYS A 52 11.55 -15.15 7.05
CA LYS A 52 12.65 -14.51 7.79
C LYS A 52 14.02 -15.09 7.40
N LYS A 53 14.11 -16.40 7.21
CA LYS A 53 15.35 -17.08 6.79
C LYS A 53 15.78 -16.76 5.35
N LYS A 54 14.83 -16.43 4.49
CA LYS A 54 15.03 -16.20 3.04
C LYS A 54 14.92 -14.74 2.62
N GLY A 55 14.44 -13.88 3.51
CA GLY A 55 14.19 -12.48 3.23
C GLY A 55 15.48 -11.66 3.09
N ALA A 56 15.41 -10.57 2.34
CA ALA A 56 16.49 -9.61 2.28
C ALA A 56 16.71 -8.99 3.67
N ILE A 57 17.97 -8.95 4.09
CA ILE A 57 18.41 -8.31 5.32
C ILE A 57 18.76 -6.87 4.96
N TYR A 58 18.12 -5.91 5.63
CA TYR A 58 18.49 -4.49 5.48
C TYR A 58 19.80 -4.19 6.20
N SER A 59 20.49 -3.14 5.75
CA SER A 59 21.77 -2.71 6.31
C SER A 59 21.74 -2.39 7.83
N SER A 60 20.54 -2.11 8.39
CA SER A 60 20.34 -1.87 9.83
C SER A 60 20.30 -3.14 10.69
N ASP A 61 20.37 -4.34 10.09
CA ASP A 61 20.26 -5.65 10.77
C ASP A 61 18.99 -5.88 11.63
N ASP A 62 18.16 -4.87 11.85
CA ASP A 62 16.96 -4.94 12.70
C ASP A 62 15.72 -5.44 11.98
N TYR A 63 15.67 -5.27 10.66
CA TYR A 63 14.50 -5.58 9.85
C TYR A 63 14.78 -6.65 8.80
N TYR A 64 13.73 -7.35 8.39
CA TYR A 64 13.76 -8.26 7.25
C TYR A 64 12.51 -8.08 6.41
N SER A 65 12.59 -8.42 5.12
CA SER A 65 11.42 -8.49 4.25
C SER A 65 10.86 -9.91 4.19
N ALA A 66 9.55 -10.02 4.16
CA ALA A 66 8.83 -11.27 3.96
C ALA A 66 7.88 -11.10 2.77
N THR A 67 8.18 -11.77 1.64
CA THR A 67 7.36 -11.68 0.43
C THR A 67 6.48 -12.92 0.29
N PHE A 68 5.21 -12.70 0.11
CA PHE A 68 4.18 -13.74 -0.09
C PHE A 68 3.57 -13.58 -1.48
N GLY A 69 3.36 -14.66 -2.18
CA GLY A 69 2.66 -14.70 -3.47
C GLY A 69 1.57 -15.76 -3.47
N ASN A 70 0.66 -15.66 -4.44
CA ASN A 70 -0.38 -16.68 -4.72
C ASN A 70 -1.25 -17.04 -3.51
N LYS A 71 -1.57 -16.05 -2.64
CA LYS A 71 -2.52 -16.26 -1.55
C LYS A 71 -3.94 -16.08 -2.07
N ILE A 72 -4.85 -16.98 -1.69
CA ILE A 72 -6.25 -16.95 -2.14
C ILE A 72 -7.00 -15.66 -1.78
N PHE A 73 -6.54 -14.95 -0.76
CA PHE A 73 -7.13 -13.68 -0.34
C PHE A 73 -6.54 -12.46 -1.06
N PHE A 74 -5.44 -12.60 -1.83
CA PHE A 74 -4.93 -11.54 -2.69
C PHE A 74 -5.85 -11.41 -3.91
N LYS A 75 -6.38 -10.21 -4.14
CA LYS A 75 -7.34 -9.92 -5.22
C LYS A 75 -6.77 -9.00 -6.28
N THR A 76 -5.82 -8.17 -5.89
CA THR A 76 -5.28 -7.10 -6.71
C THR A 76 -3.81 -7.34 -7.07
N TYR A 77 -3.02 -7.82 -6.09
CA TYR A 77 -1.57 -7.95 -6.22
C TYR A 77 -1.15 -9.42 -6.32
N ASP A 78 -0.17 -9.69 -7.18
CA ASP A 78 0.44 -11.02 -7.32
C ASP A 78 1.30 -11.36 -6.11
N TYR A 79 1.92 -10.33 -5.52
CA TYR A 79 2.78 -10.45 -4.33
C TYR A 79 2.47 -9.37 -3.32
N VAL A 80 2.59 -9.72 -2.04
CA VAL A 80 2.62 -8.78 -0.93
C VAL A 80 3.93 -8.93 -0.18
N GLN A 81 4.60 -7.82 0.08
CA GLN A 81 5.82 -7.76 0.87
C GLN A 81 5.58 -7.03 2.18
N LEU A 82 6.04 -7.62 3.26
CA LEU A 82 6.01 -7.04 4.60
C LEU A 82 7.42 -6.75 5.09
N HIS A 83 7.60 -5.64 5.80
CA HIS A 83 8.81 -5.35 6.53
C HIS A 83 8.55 -5.53 8.03
N LEU A 84 9.31 -6.43 8.66
CA LEU A 84 9.13 -6.89 10.02
C LEU A 84 10.45 -6.78 10.80
N LYS A 85 10.38 -6.57 12.13
CA LYS A 85 11.57 -6.63 13.00
C LYS A 85 11.95 -8.07 13.34
N LYS A 86 13.26 -8.36 13.38
CA LYS A 86 13.79 -9.70 13.63
C LYS A 86 13.39 -10.28 15.00
N ASN A 87 13.30 -9.44 16.02
CA ASN A 87 13.08 -9.87 17.41
C ASN A 87 11.74 -9.41 17.98
N ASP A 88 10.77 -9.10 17.11
CA ASP A 88 9.42 -8.73 17.51
C ASP A 88 8.52 -9.97 17.51
N SER A 89 8.18 -10.48 18.70
CA SER A 89 7.27 -11.63 18.88
C SER A 89 5.84 -11.35 18.45
N LYS A 90 5.46 -10.08 18.27
CA LYS A 90 4.14 -9.68 17.77
C LYS A 90 4.08 -9.65 16.24
N TYR A 91 5.24 -9.75 15.57
CA TYR A 91 5.35 -9.61 14.12
C TYR A 91 4.66 -8.35 13.59
N THR A 92 4.90 -7.22 14.26
CA THR A 92 4.32 -5.93 13.88
C THR A 92 4.79 -5.53 12.49
N ILE A 93 3.86 -5.12 11.63
CA ILE A 93 4.13 -4.67 10.25
C ILE A 93 4.59 -3.22 10.29
N TYR A 94 5.79 -2.96 9.81
CA TYR A 94 6.39 -1.61 9.72
C TYR A 94 6.26 -1.00 8.33
N SER A 95 6.21 -1.84 7.30
CA SER A 95 5.86 -1.44 5.94
C SER A 95 5.13 -2.59 5.26
N VAL A 96 4.19 -2.25 4.40
CA VAL A 96 3.45 -3.20 3.55
C VAL A 96 3.48 -2.69 2.12
N GLY A 97 3.82 -3.58 1.18
CA GLY A 97 3.78 -3.28 -0.24
C GLY A 97 3.08 -4.38 -1.03
N GLY A 98 2.49 -4.00 -2.15
CA GLY A 98 1.91 -4.89 -3.15
C GLY A 98 2.66 -4.76 -4.47
N GLN A 99 2.88 -5.88 -5.15
CA GLN A 99 3.41 -5.89 -6.52
C GLN A 99 2.40 -6.56 -7.44
N LYS A 100 2.15 -5.92 -8.58
CA LYS A 100 1.34 -6.45 -9.68
C LYS A 100 2.14 -6.49 -10.95
N ASP A 101 2.20 -7.67 -11.56
CA ASP A 101 2.93 -7.92 -12.81
C ASP A 101 2.03 -7.74 -14.03
N TYR A 102 2.55 -7.15 -15.11
CA TYR A 102 1.81 -6.92 -16.37
C TYR A 102 2.32 -7.77 -17.53
N GLY A 103 3.42 -8.49 -17.36
CA GLY A 103 4.14 -9.12 -18.46
C GLY A 103 5.15 -8.16 -19.09
N GLN A 104 5.85 -8.64 -20.13
CA GLN A 104 6.88 -7.87 -20.82
C GLN A 104 6.27 -6.87 -21.81
N ASN A 105 6.94 -5.71 -22.00
CA ASN A 105 6.50 -4.62 -22.88
C ASN A 105 5.09 -4.08 -22.54
N ARG A 106 4.74 -4.03 -21.26
CA ARG A 106 3.42 -3.59 -20.78
C ARG A 106 3.52 -2.39 -19.82
N ILE A 107 4.60 -1.61 -19.91
CA ILE A 107 4.84 -0.47 -19.01
C ILE A 107 3.71 0.57 -19.03
N GLU A 108 3.05 0.76 -20.16
CA GLU A 108 1.94 1.72 -20.27
C GLU A 108 0.72 1.31 -19.41
N ASP A 109 0.49 0.00 -19.22
CA ASP A 109 -0.55 -0.49 -18.31
C ASP A 109 -0.20 -0.16 -16.86
N CYS A 110 1.09 -0.28 -16.50
CA CYS A 110 1.58 0.15 -15.19
C CYS A 110 1.35 1.65 -14.98
N TYR A 111 1.74 2.49 -15.93
CA TYR A 111 1.56 3.94 -15.80
C TYR A 111 0.10 4.34 -15.68
N LYS A 112 -0.80 3.67 -16.39
CA LYS A 112 -2.24 3.87 -16.28
C LYS A 112 -2.71 3.55 -14.87
N GLU A 113 -2.40 2.35 -14.36
CA GLU A 113 -2.84 1.93 -13.03
C GLU A 113 -2.18 2.74 -11.91
N GLN A 114 -0.91 3.16 -12.07
CA GLN A 114 -0.25 4.08 -11.14
C GLN A 114 -1.04 5.40 -10.99
N ASN A 115 -1.56 5.96 -12.10
CA ASN A 115 -2.35 7.19 -12.06
C ASN A 115 -3.73 6.96 -11.44
N GLU A 116 -4.35 5.81 -11.68
CA GLU A 116 -5.63 5.41 -11.07
C GLU A 116 -5.45 5.24 -9.56
N ALA A 117 -4.43 4.50 -9.12
CA ALA A 117 -4.10 4.31 -7.71
C ALA A 117 -3.82 5.65 -7.01
N LEU A 118 -3.03 6.53 -7.64
CA LEU A 118 -2.79 7.88 -7.11
C LEU A 118 -4.10 8.66 -6.92
N THR A 119 -5.01 8.56 -7.88
CA THR A 119 -6.30 9.26 -7.83
C THR A 119 -7.14 8.76 -6.66
N GLU A 120 -7.18 7.44 -6.44
CA GLU A 120 -7.90 6.85 -5.31
C GLU A 120 -7.27 7.24 -3.96
N ILE A 121 -5.95 7.11 -3.82
CA ILE A 121 -5.22 7.46 -2.59
C ILE A 121 -5.47 8.93 -2.22
N ARG A 122 -5.48 9.83 -3.19
CA ARG A 122 -5.74 11.26 -2.94
C ARG A 122 -7.15 11.57 -2.47
N LYS A 123 -8.14 10.71 -2.69
CA LYS A 123 -9.48 10.88 -2.11
C LYS A 123 -9.46 10.73 -0.59
N PHE A 124 -8.61 9.83 -0.09
CA PHE A 124 -8.45 9.59 1.34
C PHE A 124 -7.45 10.57 1.98
N PHE A 125 -6.29 10.76 1.37
CA PHE A 125 -5.19 11.60 1.89
C PHE A 125 -5.13 12.96 1.18
N LYS A 126 -6.19 13.76 1.31
CA LYS A 126 -6.36 15.03 0.57
C LYS A 126 -5.26 16.06 0.84
N SER A 127 -4.66 16.04 2.03
CA SER A 127 -3.61 16.98 2.45
C SER A 127 -2.18 16.49 2.18
N ALA A 128 -2.02 15.29 1.58
CA ALA A 128 -0.72 14.73 1.30
C ALA A 128 -0.02 15.49 0.16
N LYS A 129 1.30 15.64 0.29
CA LYS A 129 2.16 16.19 -0.76
C LYS A 129 2.48 15.09 -1.76
N VAL A 130 2.29 15.36 -3.05
CA VAL A 130 2.62 14.43 -4.14
C VAL A 130 3.83 14.93 -4.90
N VAL A 131 4.83 14.05 -5.07
CA VAL A 131 6.02 14.28 -5.89
C VAL A 131 6.07 13.19 -6.96
N ARG A 132 6.16 13.60 -8.23
CA ARG A 132 6.34 12.69 -9.37
C ARG A 132 7.74 12.84 -9.90
N GLU A 133 8.43 11.74 -10.07
CA GLU A 133 9.77 11.70 -10.65
C GLU A 133 9.73 11.25 -12.11
N ASN A 134 10.69 11.75 -12.88
CA ASN A 134 10.96 11.19 -14.21
C ASN A 134 11.54 9.78 -14.08
N PRO A 135 11.37 8.91 -15.07
CA PRO A 135 12.01 7.59 -15.05
C PRO A 135 13.54 7.71 -14.89
N ILE A 136 14.08 6.92 -13.98
CA ILE A 136 15.52 6.82 -13.71
C ILE A 136 15.98 5.36 -13.82
N PRO A 137 17.26 5.09 -14.14
CA PRO A 137 17.79 3.73 -14.14
C PRO A 137 17.65 3.07 -12.77
N TRP A 138 17.13 1.83 -12.75
CA TRP A 138 16.98 1.06 -11.53
C TRP A 138 18.33 0.74 -10.88
N SER A 139 18.43 0.80 -9.57
CA SER A 139 19.70 0.63 -8.85
C SER A 139 20.30 -0.77 -9.00
N HIS A 140 19.47 -1.81 -9.11
CA HIS A 140 19.89 -3.20 -9.21
C HIS A 140 20.23 -3.63 -10.64
N ASP A 141 19.58 -3.05 -11.65
CA ASP A 141 19.90 -3.27 -13.06
C ASP A 141 19.67 -1.98 -13.86
N LYS A 142 20.76 -1.37 -14.31
CA LYS A 142 20.72 -0.07 -15.03
C LYS A 142 20.05 -0.11 -16.40
N ARG A 143 19.77 -1.30 -16.92
CA ARG A 143 18.99 -1.49 -18.17
C ARG A 143 17.50 -1.28 -17.94
N SER A 144 17.04 -1.49 -16.71
CA SER A 144 15.66 -1.26 -16.31
C SER A 144 15.46 0.19 -15.88
N MET A 145 14.25 0.71 -16.09
CA MET A 145 13.86 2.05 -15.65
C MET A 145 12.81 1.96 -14.54
N VAL A 146 12.85 2.90 -13.62
CA VAL A 146 11.80 3.03 -12.59
C VAL A 146 11.25 4.45 -12.60
N LYS A 147 9.93 4.55 -12.64
CA LYS A 147 9.19 5.81 -12.51
C LYS A 147 8.43 5.81 -11.19
N SER A 148 8.76 6.76 -10.33
CA SER A 148 8.21 6.85 -8.98
C SER A 148 7.24 8.01 -8.82
N THR A 149 6.22 7.79 -7.99
CA THR A 149 5.35 8.83 -7.44
C THR A 149 5.28 8.62 -5.94
N TYR A 150 5.67 9.64 -5.18
CA TYR A 150 5.68 9.63 -3.72
C TYR A 150 4.54 10.48 -3.16
N ILE A 151 3.86 9.98 -2.15
CA ILE A 151 2.74 10.63 -1.46
C ILE A 151 3.13 10.75 0.00
N SER A 152 3.64 11.92 0.39
CA SER A 152 4.13 12.17 1.75
C SER A 152 3.00 12.71 2.63
N LEU A 153 2.77 12.08 3.77
CA LEU A 153 1.78 12.46 4.76
C LEU A 153 2.35 13.45 5.77
N LYS A 154 1.48 14.18 6.45
CA LYS A 154 1.91 15.11 7.52
C LYS A 154 2.55 14.43 8.72
N SER A 155 2.25 13.16 8.94
CA SER A 155 2.87 12.31 9.96
C SER A 155 4.34 12.00 9.70
N GLY A 156 4.83 12.24 8.47
CA GLY A 156 6.16 11.84 8.01
C GLY A 156 6.19 10.47 7.32
N ASP A 157 5.06 9.77 7.32
CA ASP A 157 4.91 8.52 6.56
C ASP A 157 4.80 8.81 5.06
N GLU A 158 5.12 7.82 4.22
CA GLU A 158 5.10 7.96 2.77
C GLU A 158 4.48 6.73 2.11
N ILE A 159 3.73 6.96 1.02
CA ILE A 159 3.27 5.92 0.11
C ILE A 159 4.02 6.12 -1.21
N ALA A 160 4.69 5.07 -1.69
CA ALA A 160 5.39 5.06 -2.97
C ALA A 160 4.61 4.23 -3.99
N LEU A 161 4.42 4.78 -5.19
CA LEU A 161 3.90 4.09 -6.36
C LEU A 161 5.02 4.04 -7.39
N GLN A 162 5.50 2.84 -7.74
CA GLN A 162 6.67 2.68 -8.62
C GLN A 162 6.34 1.74 -9.77
N CYS A 163 6.55 2.21 -10.99
CA CYS A 163 6.49 1.38 -12.19
C CYS A 163 7.90 1.02 -12.64
N TYR A 164 8.13 -0.28 -12.81
CA TYR A 164 9.39 -0.84 -13.30
C TYR A 164 9.22 -1.31 -14.74
N ASP A 165 10.03 -0.76 -15.63
CA ASP A 165 10.14 -1.09 -17.06
C ASP A 165 11.39 -1.95 -17.24
N HIS A 166 11.19 -3.22 -17.59
CA HIS A 166 12.25 -4.19 -17.73
C HIS A 166 12.44 -4.57 -19.19
N PRO A 167 13.65 -4.42 -19.77
CA PRO A 167 13.90 -4.94 -21.12
C PRO A 167 13.72 -6.46 -21.17
N VAL A 168 13.20 -6.94 -22.31
CA VAL A 168 12.85 -8.37 -22.54
C VAL A 168 14.02 -9.31 -22.22
N GLU A 169 15.25 -8.88 -22.48
CA GLU A 169 16.47 -9.67 -22.29
C GLU A 169 16.78 -9.99 -20.82
N ILE A 170 16.15 -9.27 -19.89
CA ILE A 170 16.28 -9.55 -18.45
C ILE A 170 15.35 -10.70 -18.03
N GLY A 171 14.28 -10.95 -18.79
CA GLY A 171 13.29 -11.99 -18.48
C GLY A 171 12.36 -11.64 -17.30
N MET A 172 12.35 -10.37 -16.86
CA MET A 172 11.43 -9.87 -15.84
C MET A 172 10.19 -9.23 -16.49
N ASN A 173 9.09 -9.23 -15.78
CA ASN A 173 7.87 -8.54 -16.17
C ASN A 173 7.90 -7.07 -15.74
N ASP A 174 7.31 -6.19 -16.56
CA ASP A 174 6.96 -4.86 -16.11
C ASP A 174 5.97 -4.96 -14.96
N ASN A 175 6.14 -4.14 -13.95
CA ASN A 175 5.32 -4.25 -12.75
C ASN A 175 5.06 -2.91 -12.06
N LEU A 176 3.96 -2.87 -11.32
CA LEU A 176 3.64 -1.82 -10.35
C LEU A 176 3.95 -2.32 -8.95
N THR A 177 4.71 -1.53 -8.21
CA THR A 177 4.86 -1.70 -6.77
C THR A 177 4.23 -0.51 -6.05
N ILE A 178 3.44 -0.81 -5.01
CA ILE A 178 2.88 0.16 -4.07
C ILE A 178 3.35 -0.20 -2.66
N ALA A 179 3.86 0.78 -1.90
CA ALA A 179 4.36 0.52 -0.54
C ALA A 179 4.22 1.77 0.35
#